data_a54a86051ed14d37f595e6b22598bae9
#
_entry.id   a54a86051ed14d37f595e6b22598bae9
#
_cell.length_a   1.000
_cell.length_b   1.000
_cell.length_c   1.000
_cell.angle_alpha   90.00
_cell.angle_beta   90.00
_cell.angle_gamma   90.00
#
_symmetry.space_group_name_H-M   'P 1'
#
loop_
_entity.id
_entity.type
_entity.pdbx_description
1 polymer ?
#
loop_
_entity_poly.entity_id
_entity_poly.type
_entity_poly.pdbx_seq_one_letter_code
_entity_poly.pdbx_strand_id
1 'polypeptide(L)'
;MARIDGDNLVLHNDIVSGNCYKIRLTAALVGVAITVVNYDIRCGETRTPDFLATVNADGRIPVLQIGDRLLPESNAACHWLAADSALVPTDRFDHADMLRWMFFEQNSHEPNVATVRFWLAYLGRDNLGAAQLAQVNSKIVA
;
A
#
# COMPACT_ATOMS: atom_id res chain seq x y z
N MET A 1 24.35 -10.85 2.79
CA MET A 1 23.05 -10.85 2.06
C MET A 1 22.19 -11.93 2.68
N ALA A 2 21.39 -11.59 3.67
CA ALA A 2 20.39 -12.50 4.22
C ALA A 2 19.34 -12.71 3.14
N ARG A 3 19.33 -13.89 2.49
CA ARG A 3 18.24 -14.26 1.60
C ARG A 3 16.95 -14.27 2.41
N ILE A 4 15.90 -13.65 1.89
CA ILE A 4 14.52 -13.87 2.33
C ILE A 4 14.10 -15.28 1.86
N ASP A 5 14.99 -16.27 2.14
CA ASP A 5 14.81 -17.67 1.75
C ASP A 5 14.10 -18.39 2.90
N GLY A 6 12.83 -18.65 2.70
CA GLY A 6 12.03 -19.51 3.57
C GLY A 6 10.86 -18.85 4.29
N ASP A 7 10.77 -17.54 4.33
CA ASP A 7 9.59 -16.88 4.85
C ASP A 7 8.45 -16.97 3.84
N ASN A 8 7.34 -17.56 4.25
CA ASN A 8 6.13 -17.56 3.43
C ASN A 8 5.60 -16.13 3.39
N LEU A 9 5.88 -15.42 2.30
CA LEU A 9 5.44 -14.04 2.11
C LEU A 9 4.06 -14.02 1.46
N VAL A 10 3.09 -13.44 2.17
CA VAL A 10 1.73 -13.26 1.68
C VAL A 10 1.38 -11.78 1.68
N LEU A 11 0.91 -11.28 0.55
CA LEU A 11 0.37 -9.93 0.43
C LEU A 11 -1.16 -9.99 0.48
N HIS A 12 -1.75 -9.44 1.52
CA HIS A 12 -3.18 -9.14 1.58
C HIS A 12 -3.43 -7.90 0.72
N ASN A 13 -4.15 -8.08 -0.38
CA ASN A 13 -4.13 -7.20 -1.54
C ASN A 13 -5.54 -6.83 -2.00
N ASP A 14 -5.66 -5.69 -2.66
CA ASP A 14 -6.72 -5.40 -3.62
C ASP A 14 -6.05 -5.08 -4.97
N ILE A 15 -6.56 -5.67 -6.04
CA ILE A 15 -5.92 -5.59 -7.38
C ILE A 15 -5.85 -4.17 -7.92
N VAL A 16 -6.78 -3.31 -7.52
CA VAL A 16 -6.90 -1.93 -8.01
C VAL A 16 -6.18 -0.91 -7.13
N SER A 17 -5.76 -1.31 -5.94
CA SER A 17 -5.09 -0.43 -4.97
C SER A 17 -3.67 -0.08 -5.41
N GLY A 18 -3.38 1.23 -5.52
CA GLY A 18 -2.02 1.74 -5.76
C GLY A 18 -1.03 1.36 -4.65
N ASN A 19 -1.49 1.39 -3.39
CA ASN A 19 -0.68 0.99 -2.25
C ASN A 19 -0.31 -0.50 -2.27
N CYS A 20 -1.22 -1.37 -2.72
CA CYS A 20 -0.91 -2.77 -2.94
C CYS A 20 0.02 -2.96 -4.15
N TYR A 21 -0.18 -2.19 -5.22
CA TYR A 21 0.65 -2.27 -6.42
C TYR A 21 2.12 -1.97 -6.13
N LYS A 22 2.42 -0.93 -5.33
CA LYS A 22 3.82 -0.58 -5.04
C LYS A 22 4.57 -1.69 -4.30
N ILE A 23 3.89 -2.49 -3.46
CA ILE A 23 4.51 -3.67 -2.82
C ILE A 23 4.82 -4.75 -3.85
N ARG A 24 3.87 -5.06 -4.74
CA ARG A 24 4.10 -6.03 -5.84
C ARG A 24 5.24 -5.59 -6.75
N LEU A 25 5.29 -4.29 -7.08
CA LEU A 25 6.37 -3.72 -7.88
C LEU A 25 7.71 -3.83 -7.18
N THR A 26 7.78 -3.48 -5.90
CA THR A 26 9.03 -3.61 -5.12
C THR A 26 9.51 -5.05 -5.06
N ALA A 27 8.61 -6.00 -4.75
CA ALA A 27 8.95 -7.42 -4.73
C ALA A 27 9.53 -7.90 -6.09
N ALA A 28 8.88 -7.49 -7.20
CA ALA A 28 9.37 -7.82 -8.55
C ALA A 28 10.75 -7.21 -8.84
N LEU A 29 10.99 -5.96 -8.45
CA LEU A 29 12.27 -5.27 -8.66
C LEU A 29 13.42 -5.90 -7.87
N VAL A 30 13.14 -6.43 -6.68
CA VAL A 30 14.17 -7.10 -5.85
C VAL A 30 14.22 -8.62 -6.08
N GLY A 31 13.38 -9.15 -6.97
CA GLY A 31 13.37 -10.58 -7.32
C GLY A 31 12.81 -11.49 -6.23
N VAL A 32 11.93 -10.97 -5.36
CA VAL A 32 11.32 -11.72 -4.26
C VAL A 32 9.94 -12.22 -4.68
N ALA A 33 9.69 -13.51 -4.52
CA ALA A 33 8.37 -14.11 -4.76
C ALA A 33 7.44 -13.86 -3.57
N ILE A 34 6.20 -13.42 -3.87
CA ILE A 34 5.15 -13.22 -2.87
C ILE A 34 3.87 -13.93 -3.32
N THR A 35 3.16 -14.54 -2.38
CA THR A 35 1.80 -15.04 -2.60
C THR A 35 0.81 -13.90 -2.42
N VAL A 36 -0.20 -13.80 -3.28
CA VAL A 36 -1.18 -12.70 -3.23
C VAL A 36 -2.55 -13.25 -2.87
N VAL A 37 -3.14 -12.71 -1.79
CA VAL A 37 -4.53 -12.95 -1.39
C VAL A 37 -5.33 -11.70 -1.66
N ASN A 38 -6.31 -11.77 -2.56
CA ASN A 38 -7.11 -10.63 -2.97
C ASN A 38 -8.37 -10.46 -2.13
N TYR A 39 -8.70 -9.22 -1.82
CA TYR A 39 -9.93 -8.79 -1.19
C TYR A 39 -10.62 -7.72 -2.04
N ASP A 40 -11.93 -7.77 -2.18
CA ASP A 40 -12.72 -6.66 -2.73
C ASP A 40 -13.12 -5.71 -1.60
N ILE A 41 -12.41 -4.57 -1.51
CA ILE A 41 -12.69 -3.56 -0.50
C ILE A 41 -14.08 -2.92 -0.66
N ARG A 42 -14.64 -2.94 -1.87
CA ARG A 42 -15.98 -2.39 -2.15
C ARG A 42 -17.07 -3.29 -1.62
N CYS A 43 -16.81 -4.60 -1.56
CA CYS A 43 -17.72 -5.58 -0.96
C CYS A 43 -17.55 -5.72 0.55
N GLY A 44 -16.64 -4.94 1.17
CA GLY A 44 -16.41 -4.94 2.60
C GLY A 44 -15.62 -6.14 3.13
N GLU A 45 -14.93 -6.89 2.27
CA GLU A 45 -14.20 -8.11 2.66
C GLU A 45 -13.11 -7.84 3.71
N THR A 46 -12.56 -6.61 3.74
CA THR A 46 -11.61 -6.18 4.78
C THR A 46 -12.28 -5.70 6.08
N ARG A 47 -13.62 -5.75 6.17
CA ARG A 47 -14.41 -5.35 7.33
C ARG A 47 -15.08 -6.52 8.04
N THR A 48 -14.83 -7.73 7.58
CA THR A 48 -15.34 -8.95 8.23
C THR A 48 -14.69 -9.14 9.61
N PRO A 49 -15.39 -9.76 10.58
CA PRO A 49 -14.81 -10.04 11.90
C PRO A 49 -13.52 -10.85 11.81
N ASP A 50 -13.46 -11.80 10.90
CA ASP A 50 -12.27 -12.63 10.67
C ASP A 50 -11.08 -11.79 10.22
N PHE A 51 -11.25 -10.95 9.17
CA PHE A 51 -10.17 -10.08 8.69
C PHE A 51 -9.67 -9.13 9.79
N LEU A 52 -10.60 -8.52 10.54
CA LEU A 52 -10.23 -7.59 11.62
C LEU A 52 -9.48 -8.27 12.76
N ALA A 53 -9.79 -9.54 13.03
CA ALA A 53 -9.13 -10.29 14.10
C ALA A 53 -7.78 -10.90 13.65
N THR A 54 -7.64 -11.29 12.37
CA THR A 54 -6.52 -12.11 11.92
C THR A 54 -5.54 -11.42 10.99
N VAL A 55 -5.93 -10.31 10.33
CA VAL A 55 -5.09 -9.63 9.35
C VAL A 55 -4.78 -8.20 9.77
N ASN A 56 -5.80 -7.37 9.96
CA ASN A 56 -5.60 -5.97 10.35
C ASN A 56 -6.84 -5.40 11.04
N ALA A 57 -6.71 -5.06 12.31
CA ALA A 57 -7.78 -4.48 13.11
C ALA A 57 -8.33 -3.15 12.55
N ASP A 58 -7.54 -2.41 11.76
CA ASP A 58 -7.97 -1.18 11.10
C ASP A 58 -8.83 -1.46 9.85
N GLY A 59 -8.94 -2.72 9.41
CA GLY A 59 -9.68 -3.12 8.22
C GLY A 59 -9.11 -2.54 6.93
N ARG A 60 -7.80 -2.36 6.86
CA ARG A 60 -7.10 -1.80 5.71
C ARG A 60 -6.15 -2.79 5.08
N ILE A 61 -5.96 -2.64 3.78
CA ILE A 61 -4.91 -3.28 2.97
C ILE A 61 -4.07 -2.18 2.31
N PRO A 62 -2.82 -2.47 1.90
CA PRO A 62 -2.12 -3.75 1.99
C PRO A 62 -1.64 -4.10 3.39
N VAL A 63 -1.44 -5.41 3.61
CA VAL A 63 -0.65 -5.94 4.72
C VAL A 63 0.31 -6.97 4.14
N LEU A 64 1.60 -6.86 4.42
CA LEU A 64 2.58 -7.88 4.10
C LEU A 64 2.70 -8.84 5.29
N GLN A 65 2.33 -10.09 5.09
CA GLN A 65 2.54 -11.15 6.06
C GLN A 65 3.90 -11.82 5.81
N ILE A 66 4.68 -11.97 6.86
CA ILE A 66 6.03 -12.53 6.87
C ILE A 66 6.04 -13.66 7.91
N GLY A 67 5.84 -14.90 7.45
CA GLY A 67 5.57 -16.00 8.36
C GLY A 67 4.32 -15.71 9.21
N ASP A 68 4.46 -15.64 10.53
CA ASP A 68 3.37 -15.36 11.48
C ASP A 68 3.22 -13.85 11.80
N ARG A 69 4.03 -12.99 11.20
CA ARG A 69 4.04 -11.55 11.48
C ARG A 69 3.33 -10.77 10.40
N LEU A 70 2.55 -9.78 10.82
CA LEU A 70 1.78 -8.90 9.94
C LEU A 70 2.41 -7.50 9.95
N LEU A 71 2.74 -6.99 8.77
CA LEU A 71 3.31 -5.67 8.56
C LEU A 71 2.33 -4.82 7.74
N PRO A 72 1.47 -4.00 8.37
CA PRO A 72 0.70 -2.98 7.69
C PRO A 72 1.61 -1.83 7.23
N GLU A 73 1.02 -0.84 6.54
CA GLU A 73 1.69 0.30 5.92
C GLU A 73 2.54 -0.08 4.71
N SER A 74 2.05 0.32 3.54
CA SER A 74 2.66 -0.06 2.25
C SER A 74 4.11 0.40 2.10
N ASN A 75 4.46 1.58 2.62
CA ASN A 75 5.83 2.09 2.57
C ASN A 75 6.78 1.29 3.49
N ALA A 76 6.30 0.88 4.66
CA ALA A 76 7.06 -0.01 5.54
C ALA A 76 7.31 -1.38 4.90
N ALA A 77 6.30 -1.95 4.23
CA ALA A 77 6.42 -3.21 3.49
C ALA A 77 7.40 -3.10 2.32
N CYS A 78 7.35 -2.00 1.53
CA CYS A 78 8.32 -1.74 0.47
C CYS A 78 9.74 -1.62 1.01
N HIS A 79 9.93 -0.87 2.10
CA HIS A 79 11.24 -0.71 2.73
C HIS A 79 11.79 -2.04 3.25
N TRP A 80 10.93 -2.86 3.90
CA TRP A 80 11.33 -4.17 4.39
C TRP A 80 11.76 -5.11 3.26
N LEU A 81 11.00 -5.19 2.16
CA LEU A 81 11.34 -6.00 0.99
C LEU A 81 12.66 -5.57 0.34
N ALA A 82 12.91 -4.26 0.31
CA ALA A 82 14.07 -3.68 -0.37
C ALA A 82 15.33 -3.56 0.50
N ALA A 83 15.28 -3.88 1.80
CA ALA A 83 16.27 -3.53 2.80
C ALA A 83 17.72 -3.89 2.43
N ASP A 84 17.92 -5.05 1.79
CA ASP A 84 19.25 -5.54 1.38
C ASP A 84 19.53 -5.35 -0.13
N SER A 85 18.80 -4.46 -0.78
CA SER A 85 18.91 -4.20 -2.22
C SER A 85 19.47 -2.81 -2.53
N ALA A 86 19.83 -2.57 -3.78
CA ALA A 86 20.26 -1.26 -4.26
C ALA A 86 19.15 -0.18 -4.24
N LEU A 87 17.90 -0.56 -3.94
CA LEU A 87 16.79 0.39 -3.79
C LEU A 87 16.83 1.14 -2.44
N VAL A 88 17.59 0.62 -1.47
CA VAL A 88 17.79 1.30 -0.18
C VAL A 88 19.23 1.82 -0.13
N PRO A 89 19.44 3.14 -0.23
CA PRO A 89 20.76 3.73 -0.18
C PRO A 89 21.46 3.48 1.16
N THR A 90 22.78 3.26 1.11
CA THR A 90 23.63 3.09 2.30
C THR A 90 24.20 4.41 2.82
N ASP A 91 24.31 5.42 1.96
CA ASP A 91 24.67 6.77 2.40
C ASP A 91 23.57 7.34 3.30
N ARG A 92 23.98 7.98 4.37
CA ARG A 92 23.06 8.49 5.39
C ARG A 92 22.11 9.56 4.85
N PHE A 93 22.60 10.44 3.98
CA PHE A 93 21.77 11.51 3.42
C PHE A 93 20.79 10.95 2.39
N ASP A 94 21.28 10.13 1.46
CA ASP A 94 20.46 9.51 0.42
C ASP A 94 19.37 8.60 1.03
N HIS A 95 19.70 7.89 2.12
CA HIS A 95 18.70 7.10 2.87
C HIS A 95 17.61 8.00 3.47
N ALA A 96 18.00 9.13 4.08
CA ALA A 96 17.04 10.08 4.63
C ALA A 96 16.20 10.75 3.53
N ASP A 97 16.79 11.04 2.37
CA ASP A 97 16.06 11.59 1.22
C ASP A 97 15.07 10.55 0.62
N MET A 98 15.45 9.29 0.55
CA MET A 98 14.52 8.21 0.19
C MET A 98 13.30 8.18 1.13
N LEU A 99 13.52 8.23 2.46
CA LEU A 99 12.43 8.29 3.43
C LEU A 99 11.59 9.55 3.28
N ARG A 100 12.21 10.70 2.98
CA ARG A 100 11.49 11.95 2.69
C ARG A 100 10.51 11.77 1.52
N TRP A 101 10.92 11.10 0.45
CA TRP A 101 10.04 10.80 -0.69
C TRP A 101 8.92 9.83 -0.33
N MET A 102 9.17 8.84 0.53
CA MET A 102 8.13 7.93 1.02
C MET A 102 7.09 8.68 1.88
N PHE A 103 7.54 9.62 2.73
CA PHE A 103 6.63 10.48 3.49
C PHE A 103 5.86 11.45 2.59
N PHE A 104 6.50 12.05 1.59
CA PHE A 104 5.82 12.90 0.61
C PHE A 104 4.73 12.11 -0.15
N GLU A 105 5.04 10.91 -0.59
CA GLU A 105 4.06 10.04 -1.26
C GLU A 105 2.84 9.82 -0.37
N GLN A 106 3.05 9.44 0.87
CA GLN A 106 1.96 9.10 1.79
C GLN A 106 1.15 10.33 2.26
N ASN A 107 1.80 11.47 2.45
CA ASN A 107 1.15 12.65 3.05
C ASN A 107 0.64 13.65 2.00
N SER A 108 1.22 13.68 0.81
CA SER A 108 0.93 14.71 -0.19
C SER A 108 0.42 14.13 -1.51
N HIS A 109 0.97 13.03 -1.99
CA HIS A 109 0.57 12.44 -3.26
C HIS A 109 -0.65 11.52 -3.11
N GLU A 110 -0.59 10.54 -2.23
CA GLU A 110 -1.65 9.53 -2.03
C GLU A 110 -3.01 10.18 -1.69
N PRO A 111 -3.13 11.09 -0.69
CA PRO A 111 -4.41 11.67 -0.34
C PRO A 111 -5.05 12.50 -1.46
N ASN A 112 -4.27 13.01 -2.38
CA ASN A 112 -4.77 13.81 -3.50
C ASN A 112 -5.06 12.95 -4.73
N VAL A 113 -4.17 12.04 -5.09
CA VAL A 113 -4.29 11.24 -6.31
C VAL A 113 -5.11 9.97 -6.10
N ALA A 114 -4.79 9.16 -5.08
CA ALA A 114 -5.44 7.88 -4.87
C ALA A 114 -6.89 8.02 -4.41
N THR A 115 -7.17 8.97 -3.52
CA THR A 115 -8.53 9.26 -3.05
C THR A 115 -9.42 9.74 -4.20
N VAL A 116 -8.95 10.68 -5.01
CA VAL A 116 -9.70 11.19 -6.17
C VAL A 116 -9.93 10.08 -7.20
N ARG A 117 -8.89 9.29 -7.49
CA ARG A 117 -9.01 8.14 -8.39
C ARG A 117 -10.05 7.14 -7.88
N PHE A 118 -10.02 6.80 -6.60
CA PHE A 118 -10.99 5.88 -5.99
C PHE A 118 -12.41 6.41 -6.13
N TRP A 119 -12.64 7.67 -5.78
CA TRP A 119 -13.96 8.27 -5.89
C TRP A 119 -14.48 8.35 -7.32
N LEU A 120 -13.66 8.80 -8.26
CA LEU A 120 -14.10 9.00 -9.64
C LEU A 120 -14.16 7.71 -10.45
N ALA A 121 -13.15 6.85 -10.34
CA ALA A 121 -13.03 5.67 -11.18
C ALA A 121 -13.76 4.44 -10.62
N TYR A 122 -13.92 4.33 -9.29
CA TYR A 122 -14.52 3.15 -8.66
C TYR A 122 -15.90 3.40 -8.07
N LEU A 123 -16.12 4.51 -7.39
CA LEU A 123 -17.47 4.86 -6.90
C LEU A 123 -18.33 5.50 -8.00
N GLY A 124 -17.71 6.18 -8.94
CA GLY A 124 -18.38 6.96 -9.99
C GLY A 124 -18.83 8.34 -9.49
N ARG A 125 -18.64 9.35 -10.34
CA ARG A 125 -18.94 10.76 -10.01
C ARG A 125 -20.38 10.96 -9.53
N ASP A 126 -21.32 10.25 -10.14
CA ASP A 126 -22.76 10.40 -9.86
C ASP A 126 -23.17 9.84 -8.50
N ASN A 127 -22.32 9.02 -7.89
CA ASN A 127 -22.54 8.46 -6.57
C ASN A 127 -21.85 9.28 -5.44
N LEU A 128 -21.17 10.37 -5.79
CA LEU A 128 -20.47 11.21 -4.80
C LEU A 128 -21.41 12.26 -4.20
N GLY A 129 -21.33 12.42 -2.88
CA GLY A 129 -22.00 13.50 -2.20
C GLY A 129 -21.35 14.87 -2.45
N ALA A 130 -22.09 15.97 -2.18
CA ALA A 130 -21.62 17.34 -2.41
C ALA A 130 -20.26 17.65 -1.75
N ALA A 131 -20.03 17.16 -0.54
CA ALA A 131 -18.76 17.32 0.18
C ALA A 131 -17.58 16.61 -0.54
N GLN A 132 -17.80 15.40 -1.06
CA GLN A 132 -16.79 14.68 -1.82
C GLN A 132 -16.48 15.37 -3.17
N LEU A 133 -17.51 15.86 -3.87
CA LEU A 133 -17.35 16.61 -5.10
C LEU A 133 -16.55 17.90 -4.89
N ALA A 134 -16.81 18.63 -3.81
CA ALA A 134 -16.04 19.81 -3.45
C ALA A 134 -14.56 19.48 -3.20
N GLN A 135 -14.28 18.36 -2.48
CA GLN A 135 -12.93 17.88 -2.25
C GLN A 135 -12.23 17.42 -3.54
N VAL A 136 -12.94 16.73 -4.43
CA VAL A 136 -12.37 16.34 -5.75
C VAL A 136 -11.87 17.57 -6.49
N ASN A 137 -12.68 18.62 -6.58
CA ASN A 137 -12.30 19.83 -7.28
C ASN A 137 -11.08 20.51 -6.63
N SER A 138 -11.01 20.58 -5.30
CA SER A 138 -9.86 21.18 -4.61
C SER A 138 -8.57 20.37 -4.80
N LYS A 139 -8.67 19.04 -4.83
CA LYS A 139 -7.50 18.14 -4.97
C LYS A 139 -6.96 18.05 -6.40
N ILE A 140 -7.77 18.34 -7.43
CA ILE A 140 -7.32 18.39 -8.82
C ILE A 140 -6.47 19.63 -9.10
N VAL A 141 -6.67 20.69 -8.34
CA VAL A 141 -5.99 21.98 -8.54
C VAL A 141 -4.72 22.11 -7.67
N ALA A 142 -4.57 21.26 -6.68
CA ALA A 142 -3.40 21.24 -5.77
C ALA A 142 -2.22 20.47 -6.35
#